data_1fe46880d8a136e252880340df0926b9
#
_entry.id   1fe46880d8a136e252880340df0926b9
#
_cell.length_a   1.000
_cell.length_b   1.000
_cell.length_c   1.000
_cell.angle_alpha   90.00
_cell.angle_beta   90.00
_cell.angle_gamma   90.00
#
_symmetry.space_group_name_H-M   'P 1'
#
loop_
_entity.id
_entity.type
_entity.pdbx_description
1 polymer ?
#
loop_
_entity_poly.entity_id
_entity_poly.type
_entity_poly.pdbx_seq_one_letter_code
_entity_poly.pdbx_strand_id
1 'polypeptide(L)'
;RVVILRRPFEFPDGAENKVSLLVTFNGQRVAQIINADSHEELGYVRMDPVLLDRINRIDPKEDRIFIQLSEVPEALVTTLLEIEDRSFRTNIGVNFFAIARAFVKNAIAHSVVEGGSTITQQLVKNYFLNSQKSYTRKIKEIIMALIMNHRYTKDQILEAYMNEIYLGQNGPAGIYGFGLA
;
A
#
# COMPACT_ATOMS: atom_id res chain seq x y z
N ARG A 1 -37.37 -5.76 -14.34
CA ARG A 1 -36.74 -6.82 -13.54
C ARG A 1 -35.26 -6.84 -13.78
N VAL A 2 -34.47 -7.06 -12.72
CA VAL A 2 -33.01 -7.13 -12.79
C VAL A 2 -32.57 -8.39 -12.05
N VAL A 3 -31.59 -9.11 -12.61
CA VAL A 3 -30.93 -10.21 -11.91
C VAL A 3 -29.67 -9.68 -11.29
N ILE A 4 -29.52 -9.88 -9.97
CA ILE A 4 -28.36 -9.46 -9.20
C ILE A 4 -27.72 -10.71 -8.62
N LEU A 5 -26.43 -10.88 -8.85
CA LEU A 5 -25.64 -11.93 -8.23
C LEU A 5 -24.97 -11.40 -6.98
N ARG A 6 -25.42 -11.84 -5.80
CA ARG A 6 -24.71 -11.59 -4.55
C ARG A 6 -23.57 -12.59 -4.41
N ARG A 7 -22.35 -12.07 -4.20
CA ARG A 7 -21.19 -12.90 -3.92
C ARG A 7 -21.22 -13.44 -2.48
N PRO A 8 -20.56 -14.56 -2.19
CA PRO A 8 -20.40 -15.01 -0.82
C PRO A 8 -19.64 -13.94 -0.01
N PHE A 9 -20.09 -13.70 1.21
CA PHE A 9 -19.47 -12.73 2.11
C PHE A 9 -19.62 -13.17 3.56
N GLU A 10 -18.58 -12.96 4.36
CA GLU A 10 -18.58 -13.24 5.80
C GLU A 10 -18.89 -11.96 6.56
N PHE A 11 -20.08 -11.89 7.15
CA PHE A 11 -20.50 -10.80 8.03
C PHE A 11 -20.06 -11.13 9.46
N PRO A 12 -19.95 -10.13 10.39
CA PRO A 12 -19.56 -10.37 11.77
C PRO A 12 -20.48 -11.36 12.53
N ASP A 13 -21.71 -11.55 12.07
CA ASP A 13 -22.73 -12.42 12.65
C ASP A 13 -22.97 -13.71 11.84
N GLY A 14 -22.18 -13.97 10.81
CA GLY A 14 -22.23 -15.22 10.03
C GLY A 14 -21.92 -15.06 8.55
N ALA A 15 -21.61 -16.18 7.92
CA ALA A 15 -21.33 -16.25 6.50
C ALA A 15 -22.62 -16.30 5.66
N GLU A 16 -22.62 -15.57 4.56
CA GLU A 16 -23.69 -15.60 3.56
C GLU A 16 -23.18 -16.21 2.25
N ASN A 17 -23.89 -17.21 1.74
CA ASN A 17 -23.52 -17.89 0.52
C ASN A 17 -23.87 -17.07 -0.73
N LYS A 18 -23.24 -17.43 -1.86
CA LYS A 18 -23.61 -16.93 -3.18
C LYS A 18 -25.10 -17.18 -3.45
N VAL A 19 -25.82 -16.16 -3.94
CA VAL A 19 -27.23 -16.28 -4.32
C VAL A 19 -27.54 -15.42 -5.54
N SER A 20 -28.36 -15.94 -6.45
CA SER A 20 -28.91 -15.17 -7.57
C SER A 20 -30.27 -14.59 -7.17
N LEU A 21 -30.43 -13.30 -7.29
CA LEU A 21 -31.61 -12.55 -6.89
C LEU A 21 -32.32 -11.99 -8.11
N LEU A 22 -33.64 -12.24 -8.21
CA LEU A 22 -34.49 -11.58 -9.17
C LEU A 22 -35.22 -10.42 -8.48
N VAL A 23 -34.86 -9.20 -8.81
CA VAL A 23 -35.43 -7.97 -8.23
C VAL A 23 -36.40 -7.35 -9.21
N THR A 24 -37.63 -7.15 -8.76
CA THR A 24 -38.67 -6.46 -9.51
C THR A 24 -38.91 -5.07 -8.94
N PHE A 25 -39.00 -4.08 -9.82
CA PHE A 25 -39.21 -2.70 -9.45
C PHE A 25 -40.59 -2.22 -9.84
N ASN A 26 -41.16 -1.34 -9.02
CA ASN A 26 -42.31 -0.51 -9.35
C ASN A 26 -41.86 0.97 -9.30
N GLY A 27 -41.60 1.55 -10.47
CA GLY A 27 -40.95 2.85 -10.59
C GLY A 27 -39.51 2.78 -10.03
N GLN A 28 -39.20 3.62 -9.06
CA GLN A 28 -37.87 3.67 -8.39
C GLN A 28 -37.80 2.83 -7.10
N ARG A 29 -38.84 2.08 -6.77
CA ARG A 29 -38.85 1.27 -5.54
C ARG A 29 -38.80 -0.22 -5.87
N VAL A 30 -38.09 -0.96 -5.03
CA VAL A 30 -38.12 -2.43 -5.07
C VAL A 30 -39.52 -2.89 -4.66
N ALA A 31 -40.14 -3.64 -5.52
CA ALA A 31 -41.48 -4.22 -5.29
C ALA A 31 -41.38 -5.65 -4.73
N GLN A 32 -40.38 -6.43 -5.20
CA GLN A 32 -40.22 -7.81 -4.80
C GLN A 32 -38.78 -8.29 -5.02
N ILE A 33 -38.33 -9.15 -4.15
CA ILE A 33 -37.02 -9.85 -4.28
C ILE A 33 -37.30 -11.35 -4.19
N ILE A 34 -36.83 -12.09 -5.17
CA ILE A 34 -36.99 -13.55 -5.24
C ILE A 34 -35.60 -14.17 -5.39
N ASN A 35 -35.36 -15.26 -4.65
CA ASN A 35 -34.22 -16.11 -4.94
C ASN A 35 -34.45 -16.80 -6.28
N ALA A 36 -33.59 -16.58 -7.27
CA ALA A 36 -33.78 -17.08 -8.62
C ALA A 36 -33.66 -18.62 -8.72
N ASP A 37 -32.96 -19.24 -7.77
CA ASP A 37 -32.71 -20.68 -7.75
C ASP A 37 -33.86 -21.44 -7.04
N SER A 38 -34.24 -20.95 -5.84
CA SER A 38 -35.33 -21.59 -5.04
C SER A 38 -36.73 -21.06 -5.34
N HIS A 39 -36.87 -19.95 -6.08
CA HIS A 39 -38.11 -19.21 -6.35
C HIS A 39 -38.84 -18.71 -5.09
N GLU A 40 -38.12 -18.65 -3.96
CA GLU A 40 -38.65 -18.17 -2.69
C GLU A 40 -38.60 -16.65 -2.63
N GLU A 41 -39.67 -16.03 -2.13
CA GLU A 41 -39.72 -14.59 -1.93
C GLU A 41 -38.97 -14.22 -0.64
N LEU A 42 -38.05 -13.26 -0.75
CA LEU A 42 -37.20 -12.80 0.33
C LEU A 42 -37.66 -11.43 0.80
N GLY A 43 -38.01 -11.30 2.09
CA GLY A 43 -38.41 -10.03 2.69
C GLY A 43 -37.28 -9.00 2.74
N TYR A 44 -36.07 -9.47 2.89
CA TYR A 44 -34.83 -8.65 2.81
C TYR A 44 -33.66 -9.50 2.36
N VAL A 45 -32.64 -8.86 1.84
CA VAL A 45 -31.36 -9.50 1.48
C VAL A 45 -30.21 -8.61 1.90
N ARG A 46 -29.26 -9.20 2.59
CA ARG A 46 -27.98 -8.53 2.85
C ARG A 46 -27.11 -8.65 1.60
N MET A 47 -26.64 -7.52 1.12
CA MET A 47 -25.72 -7.48 -0.02
C MET A 47 -24.27 -7.49 0.48
N ASP A 48 -23.38 -8.10 -0.30
CA ASP A 48 -21.96 -7.95 -0.09
C ASP A 48 -21.61 -6.45 -0.09
N PRO A 49 -20.76 -5.99 0.87
CA PRO A 49 -20.39 -4.58 0.93
C PRO A 49 -19.75 -4.14 -0.38
N VAL A 50 -20.23 -3.05 -0.92
CA VAL A 50 -19.55 -2.37 -2.01
C VAL A 50 -18.54 -1.42 -1.38
N LEU A 51 -17.29 -1.47 -1.82
CA LEU A 51 -16.32 -0.45 -1.45
C LEU A 51 -16.82 0.89 -2.00
N LEU A 52 -17.42 1.70 -1.13
CA LEU A 52 -17.96 3.01 -1.50
C LEU A 52 -16.86 4.01 -1.72
N ASP A 53 -15.85 3.96 -0.86
CA ASP A 53 -14.65 4.78 -0.96
C ASP A 53 -13.57 4.23 -0.01
N ARG A 54 -12.32 4.56 -0.31
CA ARG A 54 -11.20 4.34 0.62
C ARG A 54 -10.89 5.68 1.26
N ILE A 55 -10.97 5.77 2.59
CA ILE A 55 -10.62 6.98 3.33
C ILE A 55 -9.10 7.15 3.29
N ASN A 56 -8.59 7.65 2.18
CA ASN A 56 -7.23 8.10 2.07
C ASN A 56 -7.17 9.56 2.53
N ARG A 57 -6.61 9.78 3.71
CA ARG A 57 -6.49 11.12 4.31
C ARG A 57 -5.57 12.06 3.53
N ILE A 58 -4.77 11.57 2.59
CA ILE A 58 -3.70 12.32 1.96
C ILE A 58 -3.99 12.62 0.48
N ASP A 59 -4.46 11.64 -0.31
CA ASP A 59 -4.84 11.86 -1.71
C ASP A 59 -5.91 10.83 -2.14
N PRO A 60 -7.08 11.26 -2.66
CA PRO A 60 -8.13 10.36 -3.15
C PRO A 60 -7.73 9.54 -4.39
N LYS A 61 -6.58 9.83 -4.99
CA LYS A 61 -6.01 9.08 -6.13
C LYS A 61 -5.06 7.96 -5.72
N GLU A 62 -4.82 7.77 -4.44
CA GLU A 62 -3.92 6.74 -3.94
C GLU A 62 -4.69 5.59 -3.30
N ASP A 63 -4.50 4.39 -3.83
CA ASP A 63 -5.00 3.16 -3.23
C ASP A 63 -3.95 2.61 -2.25
N ARG A 64 -4.36 2.38 -0.99
CA ARG A 64 -3.51 1.80 0.06
C ARG A 64 -4.28 0.79 0.89
N ILE A 65 -3.71 -0.39 1.07
CA ILE A 65 -4.12 -1.35 2.10
C ILE A 65 -2.96 -1.46 3.08
N PHE A 66 -3.22 -1.12 4.34
CA PHE A 66 -2.21 -1.17 5.39
C PHE A 66 -1.96 -2.63 5.79
N ILE A 67 -0.69 -3.02 5.88
CA ILE A 67 -0.25 -4.34 6.33
C ILE A 67 0.69 -4.20 7.52
N GLN A 68 0.66 -5.20 8.43
CA GLN A 68 1.65 -5.32 9.48
C GLN A 68 2.87 -6.10 8.97
N LEU A 69 4.05 -5.76 9.48
CA LEU A 69 5.29 -6.46 9.07
C LEU A 69 5.22 -7.98 9.35
N SER A 70 4.49 -8.39 10.39
CA SER A 70 4.25 -9.79 10.75
C SER A 70 3.42 -10.57 9.73
N GLU A 71 2.66 -9.88 8.88
CA GLU A 71 1.82 -10.47 7.83
C GLU A 71 2.59 -10.65 6.53
N VAL A 72 3.78 -10.05 6.44
CA VAL A 72 4.60 -10.07 5.22
C VAL A 72 5.48 -11.32 5.19
N PRO A 73 5.50 -12.09 4.09
CA PRO A 73 6.39 -13.23 3.94
C PRO A 73 7.87 -12.84 4.12
N GLU A 74 8.61 -13.58 4.93
CA GLU A 74 10.03 -13.31 5.23
C GLU A 74 10.89 -13.24 3.96
N ALA A 75 10.59 -14.05 2.95
CA ALA A 75 11.28 -14.03 1.67
C ALA A 75 11.15 -12.68 0.95
N LEU A 76 9.99 -12.03 1.04
CA LEU A 76 9.77 -10.70 0.46
C LEU A 76 10.57 -9.64 1.21
N VAL A 77 10.55 -9.67 2.54
CA VAL A 77 11.35 -8.78 3.39
C VAL A 77 12.84 -8.92 3.08
N THR A 78 13.33 -10.14 3.04
CA THR A 78 14.75 -10.41 2.75
C THR A 78 15.14 -9.90 1.37
N THR A 79 14.33 -10.18 0.36
CA THR A 79 14.57 -9.73 -1.02
C THR A 79 14.58 -8.20 -1.11
N LEU A 80 13.63 -7.54 -0.46
CA LEU A 80 13.56 -6.07 -0.40
C LEU A 80 14.84 -5.48 0.23
N LEU A 81 15.26 -6.02 1.36
CA LEU A 81 16.47 -5.55 2.04
C LEU A 81 17.74 -5.78 1.20
N GLU A 82 17.85 -6.92 0.53
CA GLU A 82 18.98 -7.23 -0.35
C GLU A 82 19.09 -6.31 -1.56
N ILE A 83 17.95 -5.87 -2.08
CA ILE A 83 17.90 -4.99 -3.26
C ILE A 83 18.09 -3.53 -2.86
N GLU A 84 17.36 -3.06 -1.83
CA GLU A 84 17.27 -1.63 -1.50
C GLU A 84 18.33 -1.19 -0.49
N ASP A 85 18.57 -1.98 0.57
CA ASP A 85 19.50 -1.60 1.65
C ASP A 85 19.96 -2.80 2.47
N ARG A 86 20.98 -3.51 1.99
CA ARG A 86 21.58 -4.68 2.70
C ARG A 86 22.01 -4.38 4.13
N SER A 87 22.38 -3.14 4.39
CA SER A 87 22.84 -2.70 5.70
C SER A 87 21.72 -2.21 6.62
N PHE A 88 20.45 -2.28 6.18
CA PHE A 88 19.32 -1.69 6.90
C PHE A 88 19.29 -2.05 8.38
N ARG A 89 19.46 -3.33 8.70
CA ARG A 89 19.41 -3.82 10.09
C ARG A 89 20.52 -3.28 10.99
N THR A 90 21.63 -2.85 10.41
CA THR A 90 22.86 -2.45 11.14
C THR A 90 23.23 -0.99 10.98
N ASN A 91 22.71 -0.29 9.95
CA ASN A 91 23.02 1.12 9.74
C ASN A 91 22.27 2.03 10.73
N ILE A 92 22.72 3.26 10.88
CA ILE A 92 22.14 4.28 11.75
C ILE A 92 21.06 5.12 11.07
N GLY A 93 20.41 4.59 10.02
CA GLY A 93 19.47 5.32 9.16
C GLY A 93 20.14 5.93 7.93
N VAL A 94 21.46 5.98 7.89
CA VAL A 94 22.30 6.44 6.78
C VAL A 94 23.47 5.50 6.62
N ASN A 95 23.88 5.24 5.38
CA ASN A 95 25.10 4.48 5.07
C ASN A 95 26.08 5.36 4.29
N PHE A 96 27.01 5.98 5.02
CA PHE A 96 27.99 6.90 4.41
C PHE A 96 28.94 6.20 3.43
N PHE A 97 29.27 4.92 3.67
CA PHE A 97 30.09 4.15 2.73
C PHE A 97 29.35 3.89 1.42
N ALA A 98 28.06 3.56 1.48
CA ALA A 98 27.25 3.37 0.27
C ALA A 98 27.12 4.69 -0.51
N ILE A 99 26.94 5.82 0.18
CA ILE A 99 26.89 7.14 -0.45
C ILE A 99 28.22 7.46 -1.14
N ALA A 100 29.34 7.28 -0.47
CA ALA A 100 30.67 7.53 -1.05
C ALA A 100 30.96 6.61 -2.25
N ARG A 101 30.64 5.31 -2.12
CA ARG A 101 30.80 4.33 -3.21
C ARG A 101 29.94 4.70 -4.42
N ALA A 102 28.67 5.02 -4.20
CA ALA A 102 27.76 5.42 -5.28
C ALA A 102 28.24 6.71 -5.96
N PHE A 103 28.75 7.69 -5.18
CA PHE A 103 29.31 8.90 -5.74
C PHE A 103 30.50 8.62 -6.69
N VAL A 104 31.46 7.80 -6.24
CA VAL A 104 32.61 7.43 -7.06
C VAL A 104 32.19 6.68 -8.34
N LYS A 105 31.32 5.68 -8.21
CA LYS A 105 30.85 4.91 -9.38
C LYS A 105 30.08 5.77 -10.39
N ASN A 106 29.20 6.64 -9.90
CA ASN A 106 28.45 7.53 -10.76
C ASN A 106 29.33 8.57 -11.45
N ALA A 107 30.36 9.06 -10.75
CA ALA A 107 31.35 9.97 -11.35
C ALA A 107 32.17 9.31 -12.46
N ILE A 108 32.61 8.07 -12.25
CA ILE A 108 33.37 7.29 -13.26
C ILE A 108 32.48 6.96 -14.46
N ALA A 109 31.22 6.56 -14.21
CA ALA A 109 30.29 6.19 -15.27
C ALA A 109 29.67 7.39 -16.00
N HIS A 110 29.90 8.62 -15.54
CA HIS A 110 29.22 9.84 -16.03
C HIS A 110 27.69 9.74 -16.06
N SER A 111 27.10 8.84 -15.27
CA SER A 111 25.67 8.56 -15.18
C SER A 111 25.31 7.98 -13.82
N VAL A 112 24.03 8.00 -13.47
CA VAL A 112 23.54 7.40 -12.21
C VAL A 112 23.37 5.89 -12.40
N VAL A 113 24.38 5.12 -11.99
CA VAL A 113 24.42 3.65 -12.11
C VAL A 113 24.22 2.95 -10.78
N GLU A 114 24.41 3.64 -9.64
CA GLU A 114 24.23 3.08 -8.30
C GLU A 114 23.54 4.09 -7.36
N GLY A 115 22.57 3.62 -6.59
CA GLY A 115 21.94 4.37 -5.50
C GLY A 115 22.66 4.14 -4.17
N GLY A 116 22.83 5.19 -3.38
CA GLY A 116 23.46 5.10 -2.05
C GLY A 116 22.52 5.49 -0.91
N SER A 117 21.22 5.62 -1.15
CA SER A 117 20.25 5.98 -0.12
C SER A 117 19.69 4.75 0.57
N THR A 118 19.56 4.81 1.90
CA THR A 118 18.96 3.74 2.72
C THR A 118 17.45 3.75 2.64
N ILE A 119 16.79 2.65 3.09
CA ILE A 119 15.34 2.57 3.26
C ILE A 119 14.82 3.70 4.13
N THR A 120 15.51 4.03 5.25
CA THR A 120 15.11 5.13 6.14
C THR A 120 15.15 6.48 5.42
N GLN A 121 16.17 6.73 4.60
CA GLN A 121 16.25 7.95 3.79
C GLN A 121 15.15 8.05 2.73
N GLN A 122 14.82 6.93 2.09
CA GLN A 122 13.73 6.87 1.11
C GLN A 122 12.38 7.15 1.78
N LEU A 123 12.13 6.56 2.95
CA LEU A 123 10.93 6.79 3.74
C LEU A 123 10.78 8.27 4.12
N VAL A 124 11.82 8.85 4.69
CA VAL A 124 11.84 10.29 5.04
C VAL A 124 11.56 11.17 3.82
N LYS A 125 12.19 10.85 2.69
CA LYS A 125 11.97 11.59 1.44
C LYS A 125 10.51 11.55 1.02
N ASN A 126 9.87 10.40 1.07
CA ASN A 126 8.49 10.22 0.61
C ASN A 126 7.48 10.90 1.54
N TYR A 127 7.68 10.82 2.87
CA TYR A 127 6.73 11.39 3.85
C TYR A 127 6.86 12.89 4.08
N PHE A 128 8.08 13.43 4.06
CA PHE A 128 8.35 14.76 4.61
C PHE A 128 8.97 15.75 3.63
N LEU A 129 9.43 15.26 2.48
CA LEU A 129 10.18 16.11 1.55
C LEU A 129 9.51 16.14 0.17
N ASN A 130 9.70 17.24 -0.52
CA ASN A 130 9.22 17.39 -1.89
C ASN A 130 10.10 16.64 -2.91
N SER A 131 9.59 16.43 -4.12
CA SER A 131 10.28 15.73 -5.19
C SER A 131 11.44 16.51 -5.84
N GLN A 132 11.61 17.82 -5.52
CA GLN A 132 12.67 18.65 -6.10
C GLN A 132 14.06 18.15 -5.67
N LYS A 133 14.92 17.88 -6.63
CA LYS A 133 16.31 17.45 -6.39
C LYS A 133 17.16 18.65 -6.01
N SER A 134 17.56 18.78 -4.75
CA SER A 134 18.48 19.80 -4.27
C SER A 134 19.42 19.25 -3.19
N TYR A 135 20.60 19.83 -3.05
CA TYR A 135 21.54 19.47 -1.99
C TYR A 135 20.96 19.76 -0.60
N THR A 136 20.25 20.86 -0.45
CA THR A 136 19.60 21.23 0.82
C THR A 136 18.55 20.20 1.23
N ARG A 137 17.77 19.69 0.28
CA ARG A 137 16.83 18.60 0.53
C ARG A 137 17.56 17.33 0.97
N LYS A 138 18.70 16.99 0.34
CA LYS A 138 19.48 15.79 0.69
C LYS A 138 20.08 15.88 2.09
N ILE A 139 20.53 17.06 2.52
CA ILE A 139 21.00 17.28 3.90
C ILE A 139 19.85 17.09 4.89
N LYS A 140 18.67 17.66 4.62
CA LYS A 140 17.48 17.47 5.47
C LYS A 140 17.11 15.99 5.57
N GLU A 141 17.11 15.27 4.46
CA GLU A 141 16.84 13.84 4.39
C GLU A 141 17.80 13.04 5.30
N ILE A 142 19.10 13.33 5.26
CA ILE A 142 20.11 12.69 6.11
C ILE A 142 19.81 12.94 7.59
N ILE A 143 19.61 14.20 7.97
CA ILE A 143 19.35 14.55 9.38
C ILE A 143 18.07 13.88 9.88
N MET A 144 17.01 13.95 9.10
CA MET A 144 15.72 13.33 9.47
C MET A 144 15.82 11.81 9.54
N ALA A 145 16.59 11.16 8.65
CA ALA A 145 16.82 9.72 8.70
C ALA A 145 17.56 9.30 9.98
N LEU A 146 18.54 10.07 10.43
CA LEU A 146 19.22 9.83 11.71
C LEU A 146 18.25 9.97 12.90
N ILE A 147 17.42 11.01 12.91
CA ILE A 147 16.41 11.24 13.95
C ILE A 147 15.38 10.11 13.96
N MET A 148 14.88 9.70 12.78
CA MET A 148 13.92 8.61 12.66
C MET A 148 14.50 7.30 13.18
N ASN A 149 15.73 6.96 12.78
CA ASN A 149 16.39 5.74 13.24
C ASN A 149 16.70 5.75 14.76
N HIS A 150 16.84 6.92 15.37
CA HIS A 150 17.00 7.05 16.82
C HIS A 150 15.66 6.87 17.57
N ARG A 151 14.55 7.30 16.99
CA ARG A 151 13.23 7.30 17.63
C ARG A 151 12.41 6.03 17.42
N TYR A 152 12.61 5.33 16.33
CA TYR A 152 11.81 4.18 15.93
C TYR A 152 12.69 2.95 15.75
N THR A 153 12.10 1.78 16.01
CA THR A 153 12.79 0.50 15.77
C THR A 153 12.91 0.24 14.27
N LYS A 154 13.85 -0.64 13.89
CA LYS A 154 14.01 -1.05 12.49
C LYS A 154 12.73 -1.67 11.91
N ASP A 155 12.00 -2.43 12.71
CA ASP A 155 10.76 -3.06 12.26
C ASP A 155 9.66 -2.02 12.02
N GLN A 156 9.52 -1.02 12.88
CA GLN A 156 8.58 0.09 12.66
C GLN A 156 8.92 0.90 11.40
N ILE A 157 10.20 1.17 11.15
CA ILE A 157 10.65 1.89 9.95
C ILE A 157 10.38 1.05 8.70
N LEU A 158 10.64 -0.26 8.75
CA LEU A 158 10.42 -1.17 7.63
C LEU A 158 8.92 -1.31 7.32
N GLU A 159 8.08 -1.48 8.35
CA GLU A 159 6.64 -1.53 8.20
C GLU A 159 6.09 -0.26 7.56
N ALA A 160 6.51 0.91 8.05
CA ALA A 160 6.14 2.19 7.45
C ALA A 160 6.60 2.30 5.99
N TYR A 161 7.82 1.85 5.67
CA TYR A 161 8.35 1.85 4.31
C TYR A 161 7.53 0.95 3.39
N MET A 162 7.20 -0.27 3.82
CA MET A 162 6.42 -1.23 3.04
C MET A 162 4.99 -0.76 2.78
N ASN A 163 4.46 0.11 3.63
CA ASN A 163 3.15 0.72 3.44
C ASN A 163 3.18 2.02 2.61
N GLU A 164 4.36 2.60 2.39
CA GLU A 164 4.52 3.89 1.70
C GLU A 164 5.09 3.79 0.30
N ILE A 165 5.87 2.75 0.02
CA ILE A 165 6.58 2.64 -1.26
C ILE A 165 5.62 2.64 -2.45
N TYR A 166 5.93 3.48 -3.46
CA TYR A 166 5.22 3.48 -4.73
C TYR A 166 5.63 2.26 -5.55
N LEU A 167 4.68 1.43 -5.91
CA LEU A 167 4.89 0.17 -6.64
C LEU A 167 4.41 0.24 -8.10
N GLY A 168 3.71 1.29 -8.47
CA GLY A 168 3.22 1.43 -9.84
C GLY A 168 1.92 2.20 -9.92
N GLN A 169 1.24 2.05 -11.05
CA GLN A 169 0.00 2.77 -11.33
C GLN A 169 -1.03 1.84 -11.96
N ASN A 170 -2.27 1.94 -11.49
CA ASN A 170 -3.41 1.25 -12.08
C ASN A 170 -4.43 2.31 -12.54
N GLY A 171 -4.46 2.57 -13.85
CA GLY A 171 -5.25 3.66 -14.41
C GLY A 171 -4.82 5.02 -13.86
N PRO A 172 -5.73 5.84 -13.33
CA PRO A 172 -5.40 7.15 -12.75
C PRO A 172 -4.88 7.06 -11.30
N ALA A 173 -4.97 5.90 -10.64
CA ALA A 173 -4.60 5.71 -9.24
C ALA A 173 -3.19 5.15 -9.10
N GLY A 174 -2.36 5.75 -8.22
CA GLY A 174 -1.08 5.21 -7.81
C GLY A 174 -1.25 4.06 -6.81
N ILE A 175 -0.49 2.98 -7.01
CA ILE A 175 -0.44 1.85 -6.07
C ILE A 175 0.69 2.12 -5.09
N TYR A 176 0.33 2.22 -3.81
CA TYR A 176 1.26 2.44 -2.72
C TYR A 176 1.17 1.32 -1.69
N GLY A 177 2.33 0.85 -1.26
CA GLY A 177 2.46 -0.21 -0.28
C GLY A 177 2.19 -1.62 -0.81
N PHE A 178 2.77 -2.59 -0.12
CA PHE A 178 2.69 -4.00 -0.50
C PHE A 178 1.32 -4.65 -0.22
N GLY A 179 0.44 -3.98 0.50
CA GLY A 179 -0.90 -4.51 0.79
C GLY A 179 -1.82 -4.61 -0.44
N LEU A 180 -1.46 -3.95 -1.54
CA LEU A 180 -2.20 -3.97 -2.81
C LEU A 180 -1.46 -4.74 -3.92
N ALA A 181 -0.22 -5.14 -3.70
CA ALA A 181 0.64 -5.75 -4.71
C ALA A 181 0.47 -7.28 -4.84
#